data_425cd24ef2983ea3a35cdfd6c6551a6f
#
_entry.id   425cd24ef2983ea3a35cdfd6c6551a6f
#
_cell.length_a   1.000
_cell.length_b   1.000
_cell.length_c   1.000
_cell.angle_alpha   90.00
_cell.angle_beta   90.00
_cell.angle_gamma   90.00
#
_symmetry.space_group_name_H-M   'P 1'
#
loop_
_entity.id
_entity.type
_entity.pdbx_description
1 polymer ?
#
loop_
_entity_poly.entity_id
_entity_poly.type
_entity_poly.pdbx_seq_one_letter_code
_entity_poly.pdbx_strand_id
1 'polypeptide(L)'
;MLHTINGWIIYFRDGNVYQRVLTEEWNALEDEWIELLRDKLNNEDFIIALQNSPCFLGPLVKSMVDCYFNQNYYAAYTLGSLAIDGALNRISKMISSRKTILVGYKAVEEIDSIFIDKSFSDIGLMHLLFNFFEDTKRFTLDEPNRHMVGHGVGKKKSTKQIF
;
A
#
# COMPACT_ATOMS: atom_id res chain seq x y z
N MET A 1 -17.64 -3.73 8.80
CA MET A 1 -16.24 -3.28 8.97
C MET A 1 -15.76 -2.88 7.59
N LEU A 2 -15.71 -1.57 7.28
CA LEU A 2 -15.59 -1.03 5.92
C LEU A 2 -14.30 -0.21 5.74
N HIS A 3 -13.21 -0.60 6.43
CA HIS A 3 -12.00 0.24 6.46
C HIS A 3 -11.03 -0.02 5.31
N THR A 4 -11.04 -1.22 4.77
CA THR A 4 -10.35 -1.60 3.54
C THR A 4 -11.20 -2.61 2.81
N ILE A 5 -11.51 -2.37 1.56
CA ILE A 5 -12.25 -3.32 0.75
C ILE A 5 -11.41 -3.55 -0.49
N ASN A 6 -11.18 -4.79 -0.83
CA ASN A 6 -10.34 -5.21 -1.97
C ASN A 6 -8.93 -4.58 -1.96
N GLY A 7 -8.37 -4.29 -0.79
CA GLY A 7 -7.04 -3.68 -0.66
C GLY A 7 -6.99 -2.16 -0.85
N TRP A 8 -8.11 -1.50 -1.01
CA TRP A 8 -8.17 -0.04 -1.13
C TRP A 8 -8.26 0.62 0.24
N ILE A 9 -7.50 1.71 0.43
CA ILE A 9 -7.65 2.63 1.55
C ILE A 9 -8.63 3.70 1.13
N ILE A 10 -9.72 3.86 1.88
CA ILE A 10 -10.70 4.91 1.62
C ILE A 10 -10.07 6.25 1.96
N TYR A 11 -9.75 7.03 0.94
CA TYR A 11 -9.13 8.33 1.08
C TYR A 11 -10.19 9.45 1.02
N PHE A 12 -10.21 10.30 2.04
CA PHE A 12 -11.17 11.39 2.22
C PHE A 12 -10.99 12.53 1.21
N ARG A 13 -11.38 12.38 -0.01
CA ARG A 13 -11.49 13.54 -0.90
C ARG A 13 -12.92 13.86 -1.30
N ASP A 14 -13.80 12.88 -1.17
CA ASP A 14 -15.19 13.02 -1.57
C ASP A 14 -16.07 12.60 -0.40
N GLY A 15 -16.88 13.53 0.13
CA GLY A 15 -17.78 13.25 1.25
C GLY A 15 -18.81 12.16 0.96
N ASN A 16 -19.01 11.83 -0.31
CA ASN A 16 -19.96 10.79 -0.74
C ASN A 16 -19.33 9.40 -0.84
N VAL A 17 -18.01 9.25 -0.72
CA VAL A 17 -17.34 7.94 -0.88
C VAL A 17 -17.90 6.91 0.08
N TYR A 18 -18.09 7.26 1.35
CA TYR A 18 -18.67 6.33 2.33
C TYR A 18 -20.09 5.90 2.00
N GLN A 19 -20.91 6.83 1.49
CA GLN A 19 -22.27 6.49 1.10
C GLN A 19 -22.28 5.57 -0.11
N ARG A 20 -21.44 5.82 -1.10
CA ARG A 20 -21.27 4.97 -2.29
C ARG A 20 -20.74 3.57 -1.93
N VAL A 21 -19.82 3.50 -0.96
CA VAL A 21 -19.34 2.25 -0.40
C VAL A 21 -20.48 1.46 0.26
N LEU A 22 -21.35 2.14 0.99
CA LEU A 22 -22.51 1.51 1.63
C LEU A 22 -23.60 1.08 0.65
N THR A 23 -23.70 1.75 -0.50
CA THR A 23 -24.66 1.41 -1.57
C THR A 23 -24.12 0.40 -2.59
N GLU A 24 -22.96 -0.22 -2.28
CA GLU A 24 -22.35 -1.28 -3.10
C GLU A 24 -21.93 -0.83 -4.52
N GLU A 25 -21.67 0.45 -4.73
CA GLU A 25 -21.15 1.00 -5.99
C GLU A 25 -19.64 0.70 -6.20
N TRP A 26 -19.20 -0.47 -5.76
CA TRP A 26 -17.78 -0.83 -5.68
C TRP A 26 -17.05 -0.78 -7.00
N ASN A 27 -17.61 -1.38 -8.03
CA ASN A 27 -16.93 -1.46 -9.33
C ASN A 27 -16.69 -0.07 -9.92
N ALA A 28 -17.67 0.84 -9.78
CA ALA A 28 -17.54 2.21 -10.26
C ALA A 28 -16.51 2.99 -9.46
N LEU A 29 -16.48 2.82 -8.12
CA LEU A 29 -15.47 3.44 -7.26
C LEU A 29 -14.07 2.91 -7.55
N GLU A 30 -13.91 1.62 -7.76
CA GLU A 30 -12.63 1.01 -8.07
C GLU A 30 -12.08 1.52 -9.40
N ASP A 31 -12.91 1.59 -10.43
CA ASP A 31 -12.53 2.14 -11.73
C ASP A 31 -12.09 3.61 -11.62
N GLU A 32 -12.85 4.43 -10.89
CA GLU A 32 -12.50 5.84 -10.63
C GLU A 32 -11.17 5.98 -9.88
N TRP A 33 -10.90 5.12 -8.89
CA TRP A 33 -9.66 5.15 -8.12
C TRP A 33 -8.46 4.68 -8.94
N ILE A 34 -8.64 3.68 -9.79
CA ILE A 34 -7.60 3.22 -10.73
C ILE A 34 -7.22 4.37 -11.67
N GLU A 35 -8.19 5.06 -12.26
CA GLU A 35 -7.92 6.20 -13.13
C GLU A 35 -7.23 7.35 -12.37
N LEU A 36 -7.72 7.69 -11.17
CA LEU A 36 -7.09 8.70 -10.33
C LEU A 36 -5.63 8.38 -10.00
N LEU A 37 -5.33 7.10 -9.69
CA LEU A 37 -3.95 6.68 -9.43
C LEU A 37 -3.10 6.73 -10.69
N ARG A 38 -3.65 6.32 -11.83
CA ARG A 38 -2.97 6.39 -13.13
C ARG A 38 -2.62 7.83 -13.48
N ASP A 39 -3.55 8.77 -13.30
CA ASP A 39 -3.31 10.19 -13.52
C ASP A 39 -2.21 10.74 -12.60
N LYS A 40 -2.22 10.34 -11.32
CA LYS A 40 -1.16 10.71 -10.38
C LYS A 40 0.19 10.14 -10.77
N LEU A 41 0.25 8.89 -11.20
CA LEU A 41 1.50 8.26 -11.64
C LEU A 41 2.02 8.85 -12.97
N ASN A 42 1.15 9.42 -13.80
CA ASN A 42 1.54 10.18 -14.99
C ASN A 42 1.95 11.62 -14.67
N ASN A 43 1.70 12.12 -13.47
CA ASN A 43 2.07 13.47 -13.07
C ASN A 43 3.53 13.50 -12.60
N GLU A 44 4.39 14.14 -13.37
CA GLU A 44 5.85 14.22 -13.11
C GLU A 44 6.13 14.89 -11.75
N ASP A 45 5.43 15.98 -11.42
CA ASP A 45 5.61 16.68 -10.14
C ASP A 45 5.28 15.77 -8.95
N PHE A 46 4.25 14.94 -9.07
CA PHE A 46 3.88 13.97 -8.05
C PHE A 46 4.99 12.92 -7.87
N ILE A 47 5.52 12.40 -8.97
CA ILE A 47 6.62 11.41 -8.93
C ILE A 47 7.89 12.02 -8.35
N ILE A 48 8.24 13.25 -8.75
CA ILE A 48 9.38 13.99 -8.17
C ILE A 48 9.18 14.19 -6.65
N ALA A 49 7.98 14.57 -6.22
CA ALA A 49 7.67 14.73 -4.80
C ALA A 49 7.83 13.42 -4.02
N LEU A 50 7.38 12.29 -4.57
CA LEU A 50 7.59 10.96 -3.97
C LEU A 50 9.07 10.60 -3.89
N GLN A 51 9.85 10.84 -4.96
CA GLN A 51 11.28 10.54 -5.00
C GLN A 51 12.07 11.37 -3.98
N ASN A 52 11.66 12.61 -3.75
CA ASN A 52 12.29 13.53 -2.81
C ASN A 52 11.77 13.37 -1.37
N SER A 53 10.76 12.54 -1.15
CA SER A 53 10.25 12.27 0.18
C SER A 53 11.32 11.59 1.05
N PRO A 54 11.52 12.04 2.31
CA PRO A 54 12.47 11.41 3.22
C PRO A 54 12.09 9.96 3.57
N CYS A 55 10.83 9.58 3.33
CA CYS A 55 10.34 8.23 3.62
C CYS A 55 10.67 7.22 2.53
N PHE A 56 10.91 7.66 1.28
CA PHE A 56 11.14 6.74 0.18
C PHE A 56 12.59 6.77 -0.33
N LEU A 57 13.01 5.68 -0.96
CA LEU A 57 14.24 5.65 -1.74
C LEU A 57 13.90 6.06 -3.18
N GLY A 58 14.23 7.29 -3.57
CA GLY A 58 13.84 7.88 -4.84
C GLY A 58 14.10 7.01 -6.07
N PRO A 59 15.29 6.42 -6.28
CA PRO A 59 15.54 5.50 -7.38
C PRO A 59 14.62 4.28 -7.42
N LEU A 60 14.22 3.77 -6.24
CA LEU A 60 13.30 2.64 -6.15
C LEU A 60 11.89 3.00 -6.59
N VAL A 61 11.39 4.18 -6.16
CA VAL A 61 10.10 4.74 -6.60
C VAL A 61 10.09 4.91 -8.12
N LYS A 62 11.16 5.51 -8.69
CA LYS A 62 11.27 5.67 -10.14
C LYS A 62 11.19 4.33 -10.86
N SER A 63 11.99 3.36 -10.44
CA SER A 63 12.02 2.04 -11.07
C SER A 63 10.67 1.32 -10.98
N MET A 64 9.94 1.46 -9.86
CA MET A 64 8.60 0.92 -9.70
C MET A 64 7.64 1.51 -10.74
N VAL A 65 7.63 2.84 -10.90
CA VAL A 65 6.76 3.54 -11.86
C VAL A 65 7.12 3.17 -13.30
N ASP A 66 8.41 3.14 -13.62
CA ASP A 66 8.91 2.72 -14.95
C ASP A 66 8.45 1.28 -15.27
N CYS A 67 8.56 0.36 -14.31
CA CYS A 67 8.09 -1.02 -14.48
C CYS A 67 6.57 -1.09 -14.70
N TYR A 68 5.78 -0.29 -13.97
CA TYR A 68 4.35 -0.24 -14.13
C TYR A 68 3.94 0.19 -15.54
N PHE A 69 4.50 1.29 -16.06
CA PHE A 69 4.18 1.79 -17.40
C PHE A 69 4.70 0.87 -18.52
N ASN A 70 5.77 0.13 -18.26
CA ASN A 70 6.26 -0.91 -19.16
C ASN A 70 5.49 -2.25 -19.03
N GLN A 71 4.36 -2.28 -18.30
CA GLN A 71 3.52 -3.44 -18.07
C GLN A 71 4.24 -4.61 -17.37
N ASN A 72 5.38 -4.36 -16.76
CA ASN A 72 6.07 -5.32 -15.90
C ASN A 72 5.53 -5.25 -14.47
N TYR A 73 4.29 -5.68 -14.31
CA TYR A 73 3.55 -5.54 -13.06
C TYR A 73 4.15 -6.31 -11.88
N TYR A 74 4.75 -7.48 -12.14
CA TYR A 74 5.43 -8.24 -11.08
C TYR A 74 6.63 -7.48 -10.52
N ALA A 75 7.44 -6.89 -11.38
CA ALA A 75 8.56 -6.06 -10.94
C ALA A 75 8.06 -4.78 -10.24
N ALA A 76 7.04 -4.11 -10.79
CA ALA A 76 6.44 -2.93 -10.19
C ALA A 76 5.90 -3.24 -8.78
N TYR A 77 5.17 -4.33 -8.61
CA TYR A 77 4.65 -4.77 -7.31
C TYR A 77 5.77 -5.10 -6.31
N THR A 78 6.80 -5.83 -6.76
CA THR A 78 7.95 -6.18 -5.92
C THR A 78 8.69 -4.93 -5.44
N LEU A 79 8.97 -3.99 -6.35
CA LEU A 79 9.64 -2.73 -6.02
C LEU A 79 8.77 -1.84 -5.12
N GLY A 80 7.45 -1.81 -5.34
CA GLY A 80 6.49 -1.12 -4.48
C GLY A 80 6.46 -1.69 -3.06
N SER A 81 6.47 -3.02 -2.94
CA SER A 81 6.54 -3.71 -1.65
C SER A 81 7.82 -3.35 -0.88
N LEU A 82 8.97 -3.30 -1.56
CA LEU A 82 10.24 -2.88 -0.97
C LEU A 82 10.22 -1.39 -0.60
N ALA A 83 9.57 -0.54 -1.40
CA ALA A 83 9.43 0.88 -1.09
C ALA A 83 8.61 1.11 0.18
N ILE A 84 7.50 0.40 0.34
CA ILE A 84 6.66 0.44 1.56
C ILE A 84 7.45 -0.04 2.77
N ASP A 85 8.14 -1.18 2.68
CA ASP A 85 8.97 -1.72 3.76
C ASP A 85 10.07 -0.71 4.17
N GLY A 86 10.76 -0.16 3.19
CA GLY A 86 11.78 0.86 3.43
C GLY A 86 11.22 2.14 4.07
N ALA A 87 10.02 2.57 3.66
CA ALA A 87 9.35 3.74 4.25
C ALA A 87 8.97 3.49 5.71
N LEU A 88 8.38 2.34 6.02
CA LEU A 88 8.02 1.96 7.40
C LEU A 88 9.24 1.91 8.30
N ASN A 89 10.35 1.32 7.83
CA ASN A 89 11.59 1.25 8.61
C ASN A 89 12.15 2.66 8.91
N ARG A 90 12.05 3.59 7.97
CA ARG A 90 12.48 4.97 8.18
C ARG A 90 11.55 5.71 9.14
N ILE A 91 10.25 5.59 8.96
CA ILE A 91 9.25 6.18 9.87
C ILE A 91 9.45 5.64 11.28
N SER A 92 9.50 4.32 11.46
CA SER A 92 9.75 3.69 12.76
C SER A 92 11.03 4.22 13.40
N LYS A 93 12.12 4.38 12.64
CA LYS A 93 13.36 4.95 13.13
C LYS A 93 13.23 6.43 13.55
N MET A 94 12.43 7.22 12.83
CA MET A 94 12.23 8.64 13.13
C MET A 94 11.43 8.87 14.41
N ILE A 95 10.47 7.99 14.68
CA ILE A 95 9.56 8.10 15.82
C ILE A 95 10.07 7.36 17.06
N SER A 96 10.93 6.36 16.86
CA SER A 96 11.46 5.53 17.94
C SER A 96 12.72 6.14 18.54
N SER A 97 12.77 6.20 19.86
CA SER A 97 13.99 6.48 20.60
C SER A 97 14.95 5.28 20.70
N ARG A 98 14.58 4.14 20.09
CA ARG A 98 15.34 2.88 20.16
C ARG A 98 16.55 2.90 19.24
N LYS A 99 17.61 2.20 19.67
CA LYS A 99 18.81 2.00 18.83
C LYS A 99 18.61 0.98 17.72
N THR A 100 17.67 0.04 17.89
CA THR A 100 17.36 -1.02 16.92
C THR A 100 16.22 -0.63 16.01
N ILE A 101 16.42 -0.80 14.70
CA ILE A 101 15.38 -0.59 13.70
C ILE A 101 14.40 -1.78 13.78
N LEU A 102 13.14 -1.49 13.97
CA LEU A 102 12.08 -2.49 13.82
C LEU A 102 11.73 -2.63 12.35
N VAL A 103 11.43 -3.85 11.92
CA VAL A 103 11.10 -4.17 10.52
C VAL A 103 9.80 -4.95 10.42
N GLY A 104 9.12 -4.84 9.29
CA GLY A 104 7.91 -5.59 9.01
C GLY A 104 6.81 -5.33 10.04
N TYR A 105 6.14 -6.38 10.47
CA TYR A 105 5.00 -6.33 11.39
C TYR A 105 5.28 -5.51 12.67
N LYS A 106 6.46 -5.67 13.26
CA LYS A 106 6.84 -4.92 14.48
C LYS A 106 6.99 -3.42 14.25
N ALA A 107 7.40 -3.00 13.06
CA ALA A 107 7.45 -1.58 12.70
C ALA A 107 6.03 -1.00 12.57
N VAL A 108 5.09 -1.78 12.03
CA VAL A 108 3.68 -1.40 11.96
C VAL A 108 3.08 -1.25 13.36
N GLU A 109 3.32 -2.21 14.27
CA GLU A 109 2.84 -2.13 15.65
C GLU A 109 3.35 -0.87 16.37
N GLU A 110 4.62 -0.52 16.18
CA GLU A 110 5.19 0.68 16.78
C GLU A 110 4.55 1.96 16.23
N ILE A 111 4.40 2.05 14.91
CA ILE A 111 3.73 3.18 14.27
C ILE A 111 2.28 3.27 14.75
N ASP A 112 1.56 2.16 14.80
CA ASP A 112 0.17 2.10 15.25
C ASP A 112 -0.01 2.58 16.69
N SER A 113 0.96 2.29 17.56
CA SER A 113 0.93 2.67 18.98
C SER A 113 1.01 4.18 19.22
N ILE A 114 1.48 4.96 18.24
CA ILE A 114 1.65 6.42 18.34
C ILE A 114 0.39 7.16 17.92
N PHE A 115 -0.43 6.56 17.08
CA PHE A 115 -1.71 7.13 16.67
C PHE A 115 -2.73 7.02 17.82
N ILE A 116 -2.88 8.09 18.61
CA ILE A 116 -3.83 8.14 19.74
C ILE A 116 -5.26 8.31 19.20
N ASP A 117 -5.44 9.28 18.29
CA ASP A 117 -6.73 9.60 17.65
C ASP A 117 -6.66 9.23 16.16
N LYS A 118 -7.07 8.00 15.83
CA LYS A 118 -7.02 7.49 14.45
C LYS A 118 -8.21 7.98 13.64
N SER A 119 -7.93 8.63 12.52
CA SER A 119 -8.93 8.83 11.48
C SER A 119 -9.32 7.49 10.81
N PHE A 120 -10.42 7.48 10.08
CA PHE A 120 -10.80 6.29 9.30
C PHE A 120 -9.72 5.87 8.29
N SER A 121 -9.05 6.85 7.68
CA SER A 121 -7.94 6.58 6.75
C SER A 121 -6.75 5.95 7.47
N ASP A 122 -6.43 6.39 8.70
CA ASP A 122 -5.35 5.81 9.50
C ASP A 122 -5.68 4.36 9.87
N ILE A 123 -6.93 4.08 10.28
CA ILE A 123 -7.39 2.73 10.59
C ILE A 123 -7.28 1.84 9.35
N GLY A 124 -7.73 2.33 8.19
CA GLY A 124 -7.63 1.61 6.91
C GLY A 124 -6.18 1.33 6.53
N LEU A 125 -5.30 2.33 6.65
CA LEU A 125 -3.88 2.18 6.38
C LEU A 125 -3.23 1.15 7.31
N MET A 126 -3.49 1.23 8.61
CA MET A 126 -2.93 0.27 9.57
C MET A 126 -3.42 -1.14 9.28
N HIS A 127 -4.70 -1.33 8.99
CA HIS A 127 -5.25 -2.63 8.62
C HIS A 127 -4.58 -3.20 7.37
N LEU A 128 -4.39 -2.38 6.32
CA LEU A 128 -3.67 -2.79 5.12
C LEU A 128 -2.23 -3.20 5.45
N LEU A 129 -1.51 -2.40 6.25
CA LEU A 129 -0.13 -2.68 6.60
C LEU A 129 0.02 -3.93 7.47
N PHE A 130 -0.87 -4.16 8.42
CA PHE A 130 -0.87 -5.40 9.22
C PHE A 130 -1.06 -6.63 8.33
N ASN A 131 -2.03 -6.61 7.42
CA ASN A 131 -2.25 -7.70 6.47
C ASN A 131 -1.07 -7.88 5.51
N PHE A 132 -0.50 -6.78 5.03
CA PHE A 132 0.63 -6.79 4.11
C PHE A 132 1.89 -7.45 4.73
N PHE A 133 2.10 -7.29 6.04
CA PHE A 133 3.22 -7.86 6.77
C PHE A 133 2.87 -9.10 7.59
N GLU A 134 1.65 -9.63 7.47
CA GLU A 134 1.24 -10.85 8.15
C GLU A 134 2.09 -12.04 7.72
N ASP A 135 2.33 -12.98 8.65
CA ASP A 135 3.17 -14.15 8.43
C ASP A 135 2.56 -15.09 7.37
N THR A 136 3.43 -15.75 6.64
CA THR A 136 3.15 -16.57 5.44
C THR A 136 2.21 -17.76 5.63
N LYS A 137 1.79 -18.05 6.83
CA LYS A 137 0.91 -19.21 7.13
C LYS A 137 -0.53 -19.07 6.64
N ARG A 138 -0.96 -17.89 6.19
CA ARG A 138 -2.36 -17.60 5.80
C ARG A 138 -2.48 -16.86 4.47
N PHE A 139 -1.77 -17.31 3.44
CA PHE A 139 -1.88 -16.70 2.12
C PHE A 139 -3.28 -16.84 1.54
N THR A 140 -3.94 -15.70 1.35
CA THR A 140 -5.03 -15.55 0.40
C THR A 140 -4.50 -14.78 -0.80
N LEU A 141 -4.83 -15.24 -2.01
CA LEU A 141 -4.44 -14.54 -3.25
C LEU A 141 -5.25 -13.26 -3.48
N ASP A 142 -6.20 -12.98 -2.60
CA ASP A 142 -7.15 -11.89 -2.72
C ASP A 142 -6.67 -10.61 -2.02
N GLU A 143 -5.59 -10.71 -1.22
CA GLU A 143 -5.03 -9.57 -0.48
C GLU A 143 -3.53 -9.42 -0.76
N PRO A 144 -3.04 -8.19 -0.97
CA PRO A 144 -1.62 -7.95 -1.20
C PRO A 144 -0.81 -8.30 0.05
N ASN A 145 0.15 -9.22 -0.08
CA ASN A 145 1.04 -9.63 1.00
C ASN A 145 2.49 -9.67 0.51
N ARG A 146 3.39 -9.03 1.28
CA ARG A 146 4.82 -8.92 0.97
C ARG A 146 5.51 -10.27 0.81
N HIS A 147 5.19 -11.23 1.69
CA HIS A 147 5.85 -12.53 1.69
C HIS A 147 5.51 -13.35 0.44
N MET A 148 4.30 -13.21 -0.08
CA MET A 148 3.89 -13.89 -1.32
C MET A 148 4.80 -13.51 -2.49
N VAL A 149 5.12 -12.22 -2.60
CA VAL A 149 5.96 -11.70 -3.69
C VAL A 149 7.42 -12.08 -3.47
N GLY A 150 7.92 -11.91 -2.25
CA GLY A 150 9.32 -12.16 -1.91
C GLY A 150 9.71 -13.65 -2.00
N HIS A 151 8.76 -14.55 -1.78
CA HIS A 151 9.02 -15.99 -1.80
C HIS A 151 8.48 -16.71 -3.04
N GLY A 152 7.87 -15.99 -3.99
CA GLY A 152 7.31 -16.58 -5.21
C GLY A 152 6.20 -17.61 -4.96
N VAL A 153 5.54 -17.54 -3.80
CA VAL A 153 4.51 -18.50 -3.38
C VAL A 153 3.14 -17.97 -3.79
N GLY A 154 2.85 -17.99 -5.08
CA GLY A 154 1.53 -17.65 -5.61
C GLY A 154 0.96 -18.81 -6.41
N LYS A 155 -0.03 -19.53 -5.92
CA LYS A 155 -0.82 -20.41 -6.77
C LYS A 155 -1.70 -19.54 -7.67
N LYS A 156 -1.50 -19.66 -9.01
CA LYS A 156 -2.36 -19.04 -10.01
C LYS A 156 -3.84 -19.30 -9.69
N LYS A 157 -4.58 -18.29 -9.29
CA LYS A 157 -5.99 -18.17 -9.58
C LYS A 157 -6.15 -17.02 -10.56
N SER A 158 -6.73 -17.35 -11.70
CA SER A 158 -7.26 -16.47 -12.75
C SER A 158 -6.67 -15.05 -12.88
N THR A 159 -5.95 -14.85 -13.95
CA THR A 159 -5.29 -13.62 -14.44
C THR A 159 -6.23 -12.41 -14.67
N LYS A 160 -7.43 -12.39 -14.12
CA LYS A 160 -8.40 -11.29 -14.35
C LYS A 160 -8.61 -10.35 -13.17
N GLN A 161 -7.96 -10.57 -12.02
CA GLN A 161 -8.27 -9.82 -10.80
C GLN A 161 -7.09 -9.14 -10.10
N ILE A 162 -5.90 -9.13 -10.67
CA ILE A 162 -4.74 -8.50 -10.00
C ILE A 162 -4.22 -7.26 -10.77
N PHE A 163 -4.77 -6.96 -11.96
CA PHE A 163 -4.30 -5.80 -12.75
C PHE A 163 -5.46 -5.13 -13.48
#